data_11958b5a531a2bc9bdd51fc8735f8990
#
_entry.id   11958b5a531a2bc9bdd51fc8735f8990
#
_cell.length_a   1.000
_cell.length_b   1.000
_cell.length_c   1.000
_cell.angle_alpha   90.00
_cell.angle_beta   90.00
_cell.angle_gamma   90.00
#
_symmetry.space_group_name_H-M   'P 1'
#
loop_
_entity.id
_entity.type
_entity.pdbx_description
1 polymer ?
#
loop_
_entity_poly.entity_id
_entity_poly.type
_entity_poly.pdbx_seq_one_letter_code
_entity_poly.pdbx_strand_id
1 'polypeptide(L)'
;MQAFLKFVFTVITTVSVFLSNLLCPATIYPESENFDFTFLEYPEEAIITLEEAGLTEQELVGRASAELPEYVQSGGYDDINGITISPYYTAKISNTEIPVYASVVFIRADDTGTLHSFSEIYVDTSKEFSFNIELKGADVTLENAVVLPESHGVKAQCSDNTVTASINKAGVYTFLFNGANQYYGYTLMVREKVDEDAEIAEYIKQYGEDNVWVIDKGVYEYDYVNLVGYNNLVIYLREGAYIRANHLYDIDCAEDENKYLEPSSPGDNAIGLTRYPFLNFYNCNNITLTGRGAIDMTALDRRERRGVVFTDCNNVNVSDVKIINAPEWSFISYCCTDVSIEQVDIIGNRGNCDGFAICNSHNVTVNDCFARVADDTFEVKALGGRMDSKNITFSNCIAWGGYARCFGITGEVNKKISDVTFRDCAVIYRDGIWDNDRIGSLVVVAEQCEGSIDGILFENIEIFRDEGRPILVKIYDEEAENFEIRNVTFRNISYTSYMRPKIAGTGSKTNTVEVELDNITVRGIKRLIPQLMFNIGLYCDVK
;
A
#
# COMPACT_ATOMS: atom_id res chain seq x y z
N MET A 1 -22.44 15.80 -29.95
CA MET A 1 -21.06 15.27 -30.01
C MET A 1 -20.73 14.41 -28.81
N GLN A 2 -20.94 14.87 -27.55
CA GLN A 2 -20.71 14.06 -26.34
C GLN A 2 -21.60 12.79 -26.25
N ALA A 3 -22.88 12.87 -26.63
CA ALA A 3 -23.77 11.71 -26.62
C ALA A 3 -23.41 10.66 -27.69
N PHE A 4 -22.91 11.11 -28.84
CA PHE A 4 -22.44 10.23 -29.92
C PHE A 4 -21.12 9.54 -29.54
N LEU A 5 -20.21 10.23 -28.88
CA LEU A 5 -18.97 9.65 -28.35
C LEU A 5 -19.24 8.63 -27.23
N LYS A 6 -20.20 8.89 -26.33
CA LYS A 6 -20.62 7.90 -25.32
C LYS A 6 -21.21 6.65 -25.97
N PHE A 7 -22.05 6.82 -26.98
CA PHE A 7 -22.66 5.68 -27.69
C PHE A 7 -21.60 4.83 -28.42
N VAL A 8 -20.67 5.46 -29.12
CA VAL A 8 -19.59 4.75 -29.82
C VAL A 8 -18.67 4.04 -28.82
N PHE A 9 -18.37 4.64 -27.67
CA PHE A 9 -17.55 4.01 -26.62
C PHE A 9 -18.24 2.79 -25.98
N THR A 10 -19.53 2.91 -25.69
CA THR A 10 -20.32 1.79 -25.12
C THR A 10 -20.38 0.64 -26.12
N VAL A 11 -20.59 0.90 -27.41
CA VAL A 11 -20.65 -0.14 -28.44
C VAL A 11 -19.28 -0.82 -28.64
N ILE A 12 -18.16 -0.08 -28.61
CA ILE A 12 -16.83 -0.67 -28.77
C ILE A 12 -16.45 -1.53 -27.55
N THR A 13 -16.73 -1.08 -26.32
CA THR A 13 -16.48 -1.89 -25.12
C THR A 13 -17.36 -3.13 -25.08
N THR A 14 -18.65 -3.00 -25.39
CA THR A 14 -19.58 -4.14 -25.42
C THR A 14 -19.19 -5.17 -26.49
N VAL A 15 -18.77 -4.73 -27.68
CA VAL A 15 -18.33 -5.63 -28.75
C VAL A 15 -17.00 -6.29 -28.43
N SER A 16 -16.05 -5.59 -27.77
CA SER A 16 -14.78 -6.19 -27.35
C SER A 16 -14.98 -7.24 -26.28
N VAL A 17 -15.81 -6.98 -25.27
CA VAL A 17 -16.16 -7.95 -24.21
C VAL A 17 -16.92 -9.14 -24.80
N PHE A 18 -17.86 -8.90 -25.74
CA PHE A 18 -18.63 -9.98 -26.39
C PHE A 18 -17.75 -10.87 -27.28
N LEU A 19 -16.77 -10.30 -28.00
CA LEU A 19 -15.83 -11.07 -28.81
C LEU A 19 -14.78 -11.81 -27.97
N SER A 20 -14.36 -11.27 -26.82
CA SER A 20 -13.46 -11.99 -25.92
C SER A 20 -14.12 -13.21 -25.25
N ASN A 21 -15.41 -13.08 -24.91
CA ASN A 21 -16.18 -14.20 -24.34
C ASN A 21 -16.59 -15.28 -25.37
N LEU A 22 -16.68 -14.90 -26.67
CA LEU A 22 -17.03 -15.85 -27.74
C LEU A 22 -15.81 -16.64 -28.27
N LEU A 23 -14.59 -16.18 -28.01
CA LEU A 23 -13.35 -16.79 -28.50
C LEU A 23 -12.57 -17.58 -27.44
N CYS A 24 -12.99 -17.56 -26.17
CA CYS A 24 -12.46 -18.44 -25.14
C CYS A 24 -13.38 -19.66 -24.98
N PRO A 25 -12.95 -20.86 -25.37
CA PRO A 25 -13.63 -22.08 -24.92
C PRO A 25 -13.56 -22.09 -23.38
N ALA A 26 -14.66 -22.46 -22.74
CA ALA A 26 -14.69 -22.64 -21.28
C ALA A 26 -13.54 -23.59 -20.92
N THR A 27 -12.50 -23.05 -20.36
CA THR A 27 -11.37 -23.84 -19.85
C THR A 27 -11.93 -24.52 -18.60
N ILE A 28 -12.28 -25.79 -18.71
CA ILE A 28 -12.59 -26.61 -17.54
C ILE A 28 -11.26 -26.76 -16.81
N TYR A 29 -11.07 -26.00 -15.73
CA TYR A 29 -9.93 -26.17 -14.85
C TYR A 29 -10.03 -27.56 -14.22
N PRO A 30 -8.99 -28.40 -14.28
CA PRO A 30 -9.01 -29.69 -13.62
C PRO A 30 -9.22 -29.45 -12.13
N GLU A 31 -10.23 -30.06 -11.54
CA GLU A 31 -10.33 -30.17 -10.09
C GLU A 31 -9.08 -30.90 -9.60
N SER A 32 -8.12 -30.16 -9.06
CA SER A 32 -6.96 -30.77 -8.42
C SER A 32 -7.43 -31.30 -7.05
N GLU A 33 -7.76 -32.59 -6.99
CA GLU A 33 -8.26 -33.25 -5.78
C GLU A 33 -7.30 -33.21 -4.58
N ASN A 34 -6.06 -32.72 -4.73
CA ASN A 34 -5.03 -32.67 -3.68
C ASN A 34 -4.08 -31.47 -3.88
N PHE A 35 -4.60 -30.27 -3.91
CA PHE A 35 -3.75 -29.09 -3.83
C PHE A 35 -3.38 -28.84 -2.36
N ASP A 36 -2.08 -28.93 -2.04
CA ASP A 36 -1.57 -28.72 -0.68
C ASP A 36 -1.36 -27.24 -0.42
N PHE A 37 -2.17 -26.67 0.48
CA PHE A 37 -2.06 -25.28 0.90
C PHE A 37 -2.43 -25.15 2.37
N THR A 38 -1.99 -24.06 2.98
CA THR A 38 -2.47 -23.55 4.26
C THR A 38 -2.95 -22.11 4.06
N PHE A 39 -3.59 -21.56 5.06
CA PHE A 39 -4.10 -20.19 5.02
C PHE A 39 -3.93 -19.53 6.38
N LEU A 40 -3.83 -18.21 6.39
CA LEU A 40 -3.75 -17.42 7.61
C LEU A 40 -5.03 -17.57 8.43
N GLU A 41 -4.91 -17.94 9.69
CA GLU A 41 -5.99 -17.94 10.67
C GLU A 41 -5.62 -17.07 11.86
N TYR A 42 -6.34 -15.97 12.01
CA TYR A 42 -6.25 -15.18 13.24
C TYR A 42 -6.97 -15.87 14.40
N PRO A 43 -6.52 -15.66 15.65
CA PRO A 43 -7.25 -16.07 16.84
C PRO A 43 -8.65 -15.50 16.88
N GLU A 44 -9.62 -16.25 17.43
CA GLU A 44 -11.01 -15.78 17.55
C GLU A 44 -11.09 -14.45 18.32
N GLU A 45 -10.26 -14.27 19.33
CA GLU A 45 -10.19 -13.06 20.16
C GLU A 45 -9.68 -11.84 19.40
N ALA A 46 -9.03 -12.04 18.26
CA ALA A 46 -8.60 -10.96 17.37
C ALA A 46 -9.73 -10.43 16.48
N ILE A 47 -10.77 -11.24 16.27
CA ILE A 47 -11.84 -10.96 15.31
C ILE A 47 -12.98 -10.25 16.03
N ILE A 48 -13.26 -9.02 15.62
CA ILE A 48 -14.42 -8.26 16.09
C ILE A 48 -15.65 -8.74 15.30
N THR A 49 -16.66 -9.18 16.02
CA THR A 49 -17.92 -9.58 15.37
C THR A 49 -18.71 -8.33 14.96
N LEU A 50 -19.51 -8.46 13.90
CA LEU A 50 -20.38 -7.36 13.46
C LEU A 50 -21.39 -7.00 14.55
N GLU A 51 -21.83 -7.98 15.38
CA GLU A 51 -22.75 -7.75 16.49
C GLU A 51 -22.11 -6.87 17.57
N GLU A 52 -20.83 -7.10 17.92
CA GLU A 52 -20.06 -6.24 18.85
C GLU A 52 -19.91 -4.83 18.32
N ALA A 53 -19.76 -4.65 17.01
CA ALA A 53 -19.72 -3.36 16.34
C ALA A 53 -21.12 -2.73 16.13
N GLY A 54 -22.21 -3.39 16.60
CA GLY A 54 -23.59 -2.92 16.43
C GLY A 54 -24.07 -2.95 14.98
N LEU A 55 -23.46 -3.77 14.13
CA LEU A 55 -23.73 -3.89 12.70
C LEU A 55 -24.31 -5.26 12.36
N THR A 56 -25.07 -5.32 11.28
CA THR A 56 -25.54 -6.58 10.70
C THR A 56 -24.96 -6.78 9.30
N GLU A 57 -24.73 -8.04 8.93
CA GLU A 57 -24.28 -8.39 7.58
C GLU A 57 -25.26 -7.85 6.52
N GLN A 58 -26.56 -7.92 6.78
CA GLN A 58 -27.58 -7.45 5.86
C GLN A 58 -27.51 -5.93 5.63
N GLU A 59 -27.23 -5.15 6.66
CA GLU A 59 -27.03 -3.69 6.53
C GLU A 59 -25.79 -3.37 5.68
N LEU A 60 -24.69 -4.06 5.91
CA LEU A 60 -23.45 -3.85 5.17
C LEU A 60 -23.56 -4.29 3.70
N VAL A 61 -24.15 -5.46 3.44
CA VAL A 61 -24.43 -5.94 2.08
C VAL A 61 -25.41 -5.01 1.38
N GLY A 62 -26.45 -4.55 2.06
CA GLY A 62 -27.40 -3.57 1.53
C GLY A 62 -26.76 -2.23 1.19
N ARG A 63 -25.81 -1.76 2.00
CA ARG A 63 -25.00 -0.56 1.71
C ARG A 63 -24.10 -0.75 0.49
N ALA A 64 -23.54 -1.93 0.35
CA ALA A 64 -22.66 -2.25 -0.76
C ALA A 64 -23.42 -2.39 -2.10
N SER A 65 -24.66 -2.85 -2.09
CA SER A 65 -25.51 -3.02 -3.30
C SER A 65 -26.23 -1.75 -3.73
N ALA A 66 -26.41 -0.76 -2.86
CA ALA A 66 -27.01 0.52 -3.23
C ALA A 66 -26.09 1.28 -4.19
N GLU A 67 -26.64 1.84 -5.26
CA GLU A 67 -25.90 2.80 -6.10
C GLU A 67 -25.36 3.90 -5.17
N LEU A 68 -24.08 3.80 -4.86
CA LEU A 68 -23.26 4.83 -4.22
C LEU A 68 -23.94 6.20 -4.00
N PRO A 69 -23.63 6.90 -3.13
CA PRO A 69 -22.71 7.09 -2.01
C PRO A 69 -23.24 7.97 -0.87
N GLU A 70 -24.51 8.28 -0.81
CA GLU A 70 -25.04 9.10 0.30
C GLU A 70 -24.94 8.38 1.65
N TYR A 71 -24.79 7.06 1.62
CA TYR A 71 -24.75 6.21 2.81
C TYR A 71 -23.36 5.93 3.37
N VAL A 72 -22.33 6.19 2.58
CA VAL A 72 -20.95 6.09 3.09
C VAL A 72 -20.60 7.30 3.97
N GLN A 73 -21.51 8.24 4.09
CA GLN A 73 -21.28 9.56 4.71
C GLN A 73 -21.34 9.59 6.23
N SER A 74 -21.73 8.56 6.92
CA SER A 74 -21.80 8.69 8.37
C SER A 74 -21.62 7.36 9.07
N GLY A 75 -20.48 7.22 9.75
CA GLY A 75 -20.32 6.45 10.95
C GLY A 75 -21.03 5.07 10.98
N GLY A 76 -20.30 4.05 10.90
CA GLY A 76 -20.82 2.69 11.00
C GLY A 76 -19.71 1.68 10.85
N TYR A 77 -18.51 2.15 10.47
CA TYR A 77 -17.32 1.33 10.46
C TYR A 77 -16.35 1.71 11.57
N ASP A 78 -16.51 2.87 12.21
CA ASP A 78 -15.64 3.34 13.30
C ASP A 78 -15.74 2.47 14.55
N ASP A 79 -16.84 1.70 14.69
CA ASP A 79 -17.03 0.75 15.78
C ASP A 79 -16.31 -0.60 15.52
N ILE A 80 -15.77 -0.82 14.31
CA ILE A 80 -14.95 -2.00 14.01
C ILE A 80 -13.50 -1.71 14.40
N ASN A 81 -13.18 -1.99 15.65
CA ASN A 81 -11.85 -1.73 16.24
C ASN A 81 -10.91 -2.93 16.05
N GLY A 82 -10.67 -3.35 14.80
CA GLY A 82 -9.81 -4.48 14.47
C GLY A 82 -10.17 -5.08 13.11
N ILE A 83 -9.90 -6.37 12.94
CA ILE A 83 -10.33 -7.14 11.80
C ILE A 83 -11.67 -7.82 12.09
N THR A 84 -12.48 -8.02 11.06
CA THR A 84 -13.73 -8.78 11.12
C THR A 84 -13.77 -9.84 10.02
N ILE A 85 -14.72 -10.76 10.07
CA ILE A 85 -15.03 -11.63 8.92
C ILE A 85 -15.76 -10.82 7.86
N SER A 86 -15.36 -10.97 6.62
CA SER A 86 -15.95 -10.21 5.52
C SER A 86 -17.47 -10.48 5.41
N PRO A 87 -18.28 -9.41 5.45
CA PRO A 87 -19.71 -9.54 5.18
C PRO A 87 -20.02 -9.70 3.68
N TYR A 88 -19.05 -9.45 2.79
CA TYR A 88 -19.28 -9.35 1.36
C TYR A 88 -18.95 -10.62 0.59
N TYR A 89 -17.99 -11.43 1.08
CA TYR A 89 -17.44 -12.54 0.31
C TYR A 89 -17.29 -13.82 1.11
N THR A 90 -17.41 -14.94 0.41
CA THR A 90 -16.78 -16.20 0.75
C THR A 90 -15.74 -16.55 -0.31
N ALA A 91 -14.72 -17.29 0.05
CA ALA A 91 -13.67 -17.69 -0.89
C ALA A 91 -13.30 -19.16 -0.71
N LYS A 92 -12.89 -19.80 -1.83
CA LYS A 92 -12.52 -21.22 -1.86
C LYS A 92 -11.32 -21.44 -2.77
N ILE A 93 -10.46 -22.35 -2.34
CA ILE A 93 -9.44 -22.96 -3.20
C ILE A 93 -9.88 -24.37 -3.48
N SER A 94 -10.11 -24.68 -4.76
CA SER A 94 -10.79 -25.92 -5.14
C SER A 94 -12.14 -26.02 -4.41
N ASN A 95 -12.29 -26.97 -3.49
CA ASN A 95 -13.51 -27.15 -2.69
C ASN A 95 -13.35 -26.76 -1.22
N THR A 96 -12.17 -26.27 -0.82
CA THR A 96 -11.91 -25.89 0.57
C THR A 96 -12.16 -24.41 0.78
N GLU A 97 -13.07 -24.09 1.71
CA GLU A 97 -13.33 -22.72 2.12
C GLU A 97 -12.15 -22.15 2.90
N ILE A 98 -11.81 -20.88 2.64
CA ILE A 98 -10.76 -20.16 3.34
C ILE A 98 -11.34 -18.93 4.04
N PRO A 99 -10.75 -18.47 5.15
CA PRO A 99 -11.18 -17.25 5.83
C PRO A 99 -11.08 -16.04 4.91
N VAL A 100 -12.11 -15.20 4.93
CA VAL A 100 -12.10 -13.88 4.30
C VAL A 100 -12.24 -12.84 5.41
N TYR A 101 -11.15 -12.18 5.70
CA TYR A 101 -11.11 -11.08 6.67
C TYR A 101 -11.46 -9.76 6.03
N ALA A 102 -11.83 -8.79 6.84
CA ALA A 102 -12.02 -7.42 6.41
C ALA A 102 -11.49 -6.44 7.45
N SER A 103 -10.95 -5.34 6.98
CA SER A 103 -10.53 -4.21 7.79
C SER A 103 -11.08 -2.91 7.23
N VAL A 104 -11.33 -1.94 8.08
CA VAL A 104 -11.79 -0.61 7.67
C VAL A 104 -10.69 0.07 6.88
N VAL A 105 -11.07 0.65 5.74
CA VAL A 105 -10.19 1.47 4.91
C VAL A 105 -10.87 2.76 4.53
N PHE A 106 -10.06 3.76 4.25
CA PHE A 106 -10.50 5.08 3.85
C PHE A 106 -10.75 5.15 2.34
N ILE A 107 -11.79 5.89 1.91
CA ILE A 107 -12.12 6.01 0.50
C ILE A 107 -12.04 7.45 0.00
N ARG A 108 -12.39 8.44 0.84
CA ARG A 108 -12.47 9.84 0.42
C ARG A 108 -11.91 10.80 1.45
N ALA A 109 -11.59 11.99 0.99
CA ALA A 109 -11.13 13.10 1.83
C ALA A 109 -12.19 13.62 2.83
N ASP A 110 -13.43 13.18 2.73
CA ASP A 110 -14.56 13.53 3.60
C ASP A 110 -14.80 12.54 4.76
N ASP A 111 -13.78 11.74 5.10
CA ASP A 111 -13.80 10.75 6.18
C ASP A 111 -14.79 9.57 5.96
N THR A 112 -15.07 9.22 4.71
CA THR A 112 -15.87 8.02 4.43
C THR A 112 -15.01 6.76 4.41
N GLY A 113 -15.44 5.71 5.12
CA GLY A 113 -14.79 4.42 5.18
C GLY A 113 -15.55 3.32 4.44
N THR A 114 -14.88 2.22 4.16
CA THR A 114 -15.45 0.95 3.72
C THR A 114 -14.64 -0.21 4.28
N LEU A 115 -15.10 -1.43 4.08
CA LEU A 115 -14.36 -2.63 4.44
C LEU A 115 -13.56 -3.14 3.23
N HIS A 116 -12.27 -3.32 3.43
CA HIS A 116 -11.40 -4.02 2.51
C HIS A 116 -11.31 -5.49 2.88
N SER A 117 -11.79 -6.35 1.99
CA SER A 117 -11.77 -7.80 2.19
C SER A 117 -10.48 -8.41 1.68
N PHE A 118 -9.91 -9.33 2.44
CA PHE A 118 -8.67 -10.00 2.08
C PHE A 118 -8.58 -11.42 2.63
N SER A 119 -7.78 -12.24 1.97
CA SER A 119 -7.34 -13.55 2.46
C SER A 119 -5.85 -13.71 2.17
N GLU A 120 -5.19 -14.52 2.97
CA GLU A 120 -3.81 -14.93 2.72
C GLU A 120 -3.68 -16.43 2.75
N ILE A 121 -2.93 -16.94 1.77
CA ILE A 121 -2.71 -18.38 1.60
C ILE A 121 -1.23 -18.67 1.38
N TYR A 122 -0.82 -19.84 1.84
CA TYR A 122 0.54 -20.34 1.70
C TYR A 122 0.52 -21.61 0.86
N VAL A 123 1.21 -21.56 -0.27
CA VAL A 123 1.12 -22.59 -1.31
C VAL A 123 2.52 -22.98 -1.83
N ASP A 124 2.61 -24.17 -2.43
CA ASP A 124 3.69 -24.49 -3.35
C ASP A 124 3.38 -23.82 -4.70
N THR A 125 4.00 -22.68 -4.98
CA THR A 125 3.74 -21.87 -6.18
C THR A 125 4.22 -22.52 -7.48
N SER A 126 4.85 -23.69 -7.41
CA SER A 126 5.14 -24.49 -8.62
C SER A 126 3.88 -25.08 -9.27
N LYS A 127 2.73 -25.01 -8.60
CA LYS A 127 1.47 -25.60 -9.04
C LYS A 127 0.40 -24.53 -9.25
N GLU A 128 -0.35 -24.66 -10.33
CA GLU A 128 -1.53 -23.87 -10.60
C GLU A 128 -2.72 -24.36 -9.76
N PHE A 129 -3.52 -23.41 -9.24
CA PHE A 129 -4.73 -23.71 -8.50
C PHE A 129 -5.90 -22.83 -8.94
N SER A 130 -7.11 -23.36 -8.76
CA SER A 130 -8.35 -22.60 -8.97
C SER A 130 -8.78 -21.89 -7.71
N PHE A 131 -8.98 -20.60 -7.82
CA PHE A 131 -9.48 -19.72 -6.76
C PHE A 131 -10.87 -19.21 -7.12
N ASN A 132 -11.80 -19.33 -6.18
CA ASN A 132 -13.18 -18.92 -6.36
C ASN A 132 -13.59 -17.93 -5.27
N ILE A 133 -14.26 -16.85 -5.67
CA ILE A 133 -14.86 -15.85 -4.78
C ILE A 133 -16.35 -15.83 -5.07
N GLU A 134 -17.17 -15.95 -4.04
CA GLU A 134 -18.62 -15.80 -4.14
C GLU A 134 -19.05 -14.52 -3.41
N LEU A 135 -19.82 -13.65 -4.09
CA LEU A 135 -20.41 -12.47 -3.46
C LEU A 135 -21.63 -12.87 -2.65
N LYS A 136 -21.67 -12.44 -1.41
CA LYS A 136 -22.84 -12.56 -0.55
C LYS A 136 -23.88 -11.49 -0.92
N GLY A 137 -25.15 -11.85 -0.88
CA GLY A 137 -26.27 -10.96 -1.18
C GLY A 137 -26.98 -11.31 -2.49
N ALA A 138 -28.28 -11.55 -2.41
CA ALA A 138 -29.07 -12.11 -3.49
C ALA A 138 -29.27 -11.18 -4.69
N ASP A 139 -29.00 -9.89 -4.55
CA ASP A 139 -29.32 -8.86 -5.54
C ASP A 139 -28.13 -8.35 -6.35
N VAL A 140 -26.93 -8.91 -6.11
CA VAL A 140 -25.71 -8.51 -6.84
C VAL A 140 -25.44 -9.49 -7.96
N THR A 141 -25.67 -9.08 -9.19
CA THR A 141 -25.23 -9.82 -10.38
C THR A 141 -23.84 -9.35 -10.76
N LEU A 142 -22.89 -10.29 -10.86
CA LEU A 142 -21.55 -10.01 -11.36
C LEU A 142 -21.56 -9.95 -12.89
N GLU A 143 -21.38 -8.76 -13.43
CA GLU A 143 -21.28 -8.56 -14.88
C GLU A 143 -19.84 -8.78 -15.37
N ASN A 144 -18.86 -8.38 -14.55
CA ASN A 144 -17.45 -8.52 -14.88
C ASN A 144 -16.57 -8.48 -13.61
N ALA A 145 -15.37 -9.02 -13.74
CA ALA A 145 -14.30 -8.88 -12.75
C ALA A 145 -12.96 -8.66 -13.45
N VAL A 146 -12.09 -7.87 -12.80
CA VAL A 146 -10.71 -7.63 -13.24
C VAL A 146 -9.79 -8.08 -12.14
N VAL A 147 -8.70 -8.77 -12.48
CA VAL A 147 -7.62 -9.15 -11.56
C VAL A 147 -6.42 -8.24 -11.82
N LEU A 148 -5.95 -7.59 -10.79
CA LEU A 148 -4.84 -6.63 -10.85
C LEU A 148 -3.67 -7.08 -9.95
N PRO A 149 -2.45 -6.76 -10.31
CA PRO A 149 -1.99 -6.06 -11.53
C PRO A 149 -2.27 -6.86 -12.81
N GLU A 150 -2.54 -6.18 -13.93
CA GLU A 150 -2.73 -6.84 -15.23
C GLU A 150 -1.43 -7.56 -15.69
N SER A 151 -0.28 -7.07 -15.28
CA SER A 151 1.04 -7.68 -15.50
C SER A 151 1.19 -9.08 -14.91
N HIS A 152 0.39 -9.45 -13.92
CA HIS A 152 0.33 -10.83 -13.40
C HIS A 152 -0.30 -11.82 -14.39
N GLY A 153 -1.03 -11.33 -15.41
CA GLY A 153 -1.59 -12.14 -16.48
C GLY A 153 -2.77 -13.01 -16.08
N VAL A 154 -3.27 -12.89 -14.86
CA VAL A 154 -4.42 -13.64 -14.35
C VAL A 154 -5.72 -13.04 -14.87
N LYS A 155 -6.63 -13.88 -15.34
CA LYS A 155 -7.94 -13.47 -15.82
C LYS A 155 -9.04 -14.09 -14.97
N ALA A 156 -10.04 -13.29 -14.65
CA ALA A 156 -11.24 -13.72 -13.96
C ALA A 156 -12.34 -14.15 -14.95
N GLN A 157 -13.11 -15.14 -14.55
CA GLN A 157 -14.36 -15.55 -15.20
C GLN A 157 -15.51 -15.38 -14.22
N CYS A 158 -16.58 -14.76 -14.67
CA CYS A 158 -17.79 -14.54 -13.86
C CYS A 158 -18.90 -15.51 -14.26
N SER A 159 -19.57 -16.08 -13.27
CA SER A 159 -20.79 -16.86 -13.45
C SER A 159 -21.70 -16.61 -12.27
N ASP A 160 -22.88 -16.05 -12.52
CA ASP A 160 -23.83 -15.61 -11.50
C ASP A 160 -23.19 -14.63 -10.49
N ASN A 161 -23.04 -15.04 -9.23
CA ASN A 161 -22.39 -14.28 -8.17
C ASN A 161 -20.95 -14.78 -7.86
N THR A 162 -20.39 -15.65 -8.69
CA THR A 162 -19.08 -16.27 -8.48
C THR A 162 -18.06 -15.79 -9.50
N VAL A 163 -16.85 -15.52 -9.02
CA VAL A 163 -15.67 -15.25 -9.83
C VAL A 163 -14.67 -16.37 -9.64
N THR A 164 -14.16 -16.89 -10.75
CA THR A 164 -13.12 -17.93 -10.77
C THR A 164 -11.87 -17.39 -11.46
N ALA A 165 -10.71 -17.66 -10.89
CA ALA A 165 -9.40 -17.36 -11.47
C ALA A 165 -8.44 -18.53 -11.28
N SER A 166 -7.50 -18.68 -12.21
CA SER A 166 -6.40 -19.64 -12.10
C SER A 166 -5.11 -18.90 -11.76
N ILE A 167 -4.45 -19.31 -10.68
CA ILE A 167 -3.26 -18.66 -10.13
C ILE A 167 -2.13 -19.68 -10.05
N ASN A 168 -0.92 -19.29 -10.44
CA ASN A 168 0.24 -20.19 -10.55
C ASN A 168 1.54 -19.57 -10.03
N LYS A 169 1.50 -18.47 -9.29
CA LYS A 169 2.68 -17.85 -8.68
C LYS A 169 2.34 -17.09 -7.41
N ALA A 170 3.32 -16.89 -6.54
CA ALA A 170 3.20 -15.97 -5.42
C ALA A 170 2.95 -14.53 -5.89
N GLY A 171 2.36 -13.72 -5.05
CA GLY A 171 2.07 -12.32 -5.27
C GLY A 171 0.73 -11.89 -4.70
N VAL A 172 0.43 -10.61 -4.83
CA VAL A 172 -0.83 -10.02 -4.40
C VAL A 172 -1.75 -9.84 -5.59
N TYR A 173 -2.98 -10.34 -5.48
CA TYR A 173 -4.00 -10.32 -6.51
C TYR A 173 -5.23 -9.56 -6.02
N THR A 174 -5.52 -8.43 -6.62
CA THR A 174 -6.70 -7.64 -6.29
C THR A 174 -7.80 -7.88 -7.31
N PHE A 175 -8.94 -8.30 -6.84
CA PHE A 175 -10.15 -8.52 -7.63
C PHE A 175 -11.06 -7.30 -7.49
N LEU A 176 -11.39 -6.66 -8.61
CA LEU A 176 -12.37 -5.57 -8.68
C LEU A 176 -13.55 -6.02 -9.53
N PHE A 177 -14.75 -5.74 -9.06
CA PHE A 177 -16.00 -6.24 -9.63
C PHE A 177 -16.84 -5.10 -10.20
N ASN A 178 -17.71 -5.41 -11.17
CA ASN A 178 -18.73 -4.51 -11.72
C ASN A 178 -18.23 -3.13 -12.13
N GLY A 179 -17.26 -3.09 -13.03
CA GLY A 179 -16.71 -1.83 -13.54
C GLY A 179 -15.61 -1.22 -12.68
N ALA A 180 -14.91 -2.07 -11.93
CA ALA A 180 -13.77 -1.66 -11.09
C ALA A 180 -14.19 -0.73 -9.95
N ASN A 181 -15.27 -1.05 -9.28
CA ASN A 181 -15.73 -0.31 -8.13
C ASN A 181 -14.80 -0.57 -6.94
N GLN A 182 -14.20 0.49 -6.41
CA GLN A 182 -13.29 0.43 -5.27
C GLN A 182 -13.93 -0.06 -3.96
N TYR A 183 -15.26 0.01 -3.84
CA TYR A 183 -15.99 -0.43 -2.66
C TYR A 183 -16.12 -1.95 -2.58
N TYR A 184 -15.97 -2.65 -3.71
CA TYR A 184 -16.04 -4.10 -3.83
C TYR A 184 -14.67 -4.67 -4.22
N GLY A 185 -13.63 -4.32 -3.47
CA GLY A 185 -12.31 -4.89 -3.68
C GLY A 185 -12.09 -6.10 -2.79
N TYR A 186 -11.51 -7.14 -3.36
CA TYR A 186 -11.01 -8.28 -2.62
C TYR A 186 -9.54 -8.49 -2.96
N THR A 187 -8.69 -8.68 -1.97
CA THR A 187 -7.27 -8.95 -2.17
C THR A 187 -6.91 -10.34 -1.68
N LEU A 188 -6.36 -11.16 -2.56
CA LEU A 188 -5.75 -12.43 -2.23
C LEU A 188 -4.23 -12.27 -2.19
N MET A 189 -3.63 -12.57 -1.07
CA MET A 189 -2.20 -12.63 -0.86
C MET A 189 -1.75 -14.09 -0.98
N VAL A 190 -0.95 -14.39 -1.98
CA VAL A 190 -0.43 -15.74 -2.24
C VAL A 190 1.05 -15.74 -1.89
N ARG A 191 1.41 -16.50 -0.87
CA ARG A 191 2.77 -16.58 -0.35
C ARG A 191 3.34 -18.00 -0.51
N GLU A 192 4.66 -18.11 -0.55
CA GLU A 192 5.33 -19.41 -0.49
C GLU A 192 5.10 -20.07 0.87
N LYS A 193 4.89 -21.39 0.86
CA LYS A 193 4.78 -22.18 2.08
C LYS A 193 6.16 -22.35 2.70
N VAL A 194 6.27 -22.04 3.98
CA VAL A 194 7.52 -22.11 4.73
C VAL A 194 7.33 -22.96 5.99
N ASP A 195 8.38 -23.59 6.44
CA ASP A 195 8.45 -24.28 7.72
C ASP A 195 8.98 -23.28 8.77
N GLU A 196 8.08 -22.70 9.55
CA GLU A 196 8.40 -21.71 10.59
C GLU A 196 9.39 -22.24 11.64
N ASP A 197 9.26 -23.52 12.03
CA ASP A 197 10.18 -24.11 13.03
C ASP A 197 11.59 -24.23 12.47
N ALA A 198 11.72 -24.55 11.18
CA ALA A 198 13.01 -24.59 10.51
C ALA A 198 13.63 -23.20 10.37
N GLU A 199 12.83 -22.17 10.03
CA GLU A 199 13.30 -20.78 9.98
C GLU A 199 13.76 -20.28 11.36
N ILE A 200 12.96 -20.48 12.40
CA ILE A 200 13.29 -20.10 13.77
C ILE A 200 14.58 -20.81 14.23
N ALA A 201 14.71 -22.11 13.94
CA ALA A 201 15.92 -22.86 14.27
C ALA A 201 17.19 -22.31 13.57
N GLU A 202 17.07 -21.84 12.32
CA GLU A 202 18.18 -21.21 11.62
C GLU A 202 18.54 -19.85 12.23
N TYR A 203 17.55 -19.03 12.62
CA TYR A 203 17.80 -17.78 13.34
C TYR A 203 18.47 -18.02 14.70
N ILE A 204 18.00 -19.02 15.48
CA ILE A 204 18.61 -19.40 16.77
C ILE A 204 20.06 -19.84 16.57
N LYS A 205 20.34 -20.64 15.55
CA LYS A 205 21.69 -21.08 15.20
C LYS A 205 22.60 -19.92 14.83
N GLN A 206 22.08 -18.91 14.12
CA GLN A 206 22.84 -17.75 13.65
C GLN A 206 23.10 -16.72 14.77
N TYR A 207 22.08 -16.42 15.58
CA TYR A 207 22.10 -15.31 16.54
C TYR A 207 22.14 -15.71 18.00
N GLY A 208 21.85 -16.98 18.31
CA GLY A 208 21.68 -17.49 19.68
C GLY A 208 20.24 -17.33 20.18
N GLU A 209 19.82 -18.24 21.04
CA GLU A 209 18.44 -18.34 21.54
C GLU A 209 17.99 -17.05 22.25
N ASP A 210 18.85 -16.40 23.02
CA ASP A 210 18.53 -15.16 23.76
C ASP A 210 18.21 -13.97 22.83
N ASN A 211 18.61 -14.04 21.57
CA ASN A 211 18.41 -12.99 20.58
C ASN A 211 17.27 -13.28 19.59
N VAL A 212 16.52 -14.36 19.78
CA VAL A 212 15.38 -14.72 18.92
C VAL A 212 14.11 -14.76 19.80
N TRP A 213 13.28 -13.75 19.62
CA TRP A 213 12.02 -13.63 20.34
C TRP A 213 10.89 -14.17 19.46
N VAL A 214 10.34 -15.30 19.84
CA VAL A 214 9.24 -15.93 19.12
C VAL A 214 7.94 -15.57 19.80
N ILE A 215 6.99 -15.02 19.04
CA ILE A 215 5.65 -14.74 19.50
C ILE A 215 4.72 -15.74 18.82
N ASP A 216 4.16 -16.64 19.60
CA ASP A 216 3.30 -17.71 19.13
C ASP A 216 1.90 -17.20 18.70
N LYS A 217 1.09 -18.05 18.08
CA LYS A 217 -0.32 -17.77 17.75
C LYS A 217 -1.07 -17.33 18.99
N GLY A 218 -1.77 -16.20 18.94
CA GLY A 218 -2.53 -15.63 20.06
C GLY A 218 -2.64 -14.12 19.96
N VAL A 219 -3.44 -13.51 20.83
CA VAL A 219 -3.58 -12.06 20.96
C VAL A 219 -2.71 -11.53 22.08
N TYR A 220 -1.91 -10.52 21.78
CA TYR A 220 -0.99 -9.88 22.72
C TYR A 220 -1.23 -8.39 22.72
N GLU A 221 -1.47 -7.81 23.88
CA GLU A 221 -1.75 -6.39 24.04
C GLU A 221 -0.55 -5.67 24.65
N TYR A 222 -0.13 -4.58 23.99
CA TYR A 222 0.98 -3.75 24.46
C TYR A 222 0.61 -2.27 24.41
N ASP A 223 1.07 -1.54 25.42
CA ASP A 223 0.97 -0.08 25.41
C ASP A 223 1.95 0.49 24.38
N TYR A 224 3.19 0.09 24.42
CA TYR A 224 4.23 0.33 23.41
C TYR A 224 5.41 -0.61 23.61
N VAL A 225 6.20 -0.80 22.54
CA VAL A 225 7.42 -1.59 22.57
C VAL A 225 8.59 -0.70 22.17
N ASN A 226 9.51 -0.46 23.09
CA ASN A 226 10.64 0.43 22.88
C ASN A 226 11.97 -0.31 22.97
N LEU A 227 12.65 -0.48 21.83
CA LEU A 227 13.88 -1.24 21.68
C LEU A 227 15.02 -0.30 21.35
N VAL A 228 15.91 -0.07 22.32
CA VAL A 228 17.01 0.89 22.21
C VAL A 228 18.35 0.19 22.29
N GLY A 229 19.21 0.38 21.30
CA GLY A 229 20.58 -0.11 21.29
C GLY A 229 20.72 -1.64 21.17
N TYR A 230 19.69 -2.33 20.70
CA TYR A 230 19.73 -3.78 20.47
C TYR A 230 20.65 -4.12 19.29
N ASN A 231 21.32 -5.26 19.41
CA ASN A 231 22.16 -5.81 18.36
C ASN A 231 21.83 -7.29 18.17
N ASN A 232 21.71 -7.73 16.91
CA ASN A 232 21.43 -9.11 16.52
C ASN A 232 20.09 -9.63 17.07
N LEU A 233 19.03 -8.81 17.07
CA LEU A 233 17.72 -9.19 17.55
C LEU A 233 16.81 -9.65 16.40
N VAL A 234 16.20 -10.81 16.56
CA VAL A 234 15.12 -11.32 15.72
C VAL A 234 13.82 -11.33 16.52
N ILE A 235 12.79 -10.70 15.98
CA ILE A 235 11.42 -10.82 16.48
C ILE A 235 10.64 -11.58 15.42
N TYR A 236 10.22 -12.81 15.76
CA TYR A 236 9.49 -13.69 14.88
C TYR A 236 8.03 -13.80 15.33
N LEU A 237 7.12 -13.30 14.50
CA LEU A 237 5.68 -13.39 14.72
C LEU A 237 5.15 -14.61 13.97
N ARG A 238 4.86 -15.70 14.68
CA ARG A 238 4.29 -16.89 14.03
C ARG A 238 2.96 -16.59 13.36
N GLU A 239 2.56 -17.45 12.43
CA GLU A 239 1.23 -17.39 11.80
C GLU A 239 0.14 -17.31 12.87
N GLY A 240 -0.73 -16.30 12.76
CA GLY A 240 -1.79 -16.03 13.73
C GLY A 240 -1.33 -15.34 15.02
N ALA A 241 -0.07 -14.93 15.17
CA ALA A 241 0.32 -13.97 16.19
C ALA A 241 -0.31 -12.60 15.90
N TYR A 242 -1.05 -12.06 16.85
CA TYR A 242 -1.79 -10.82 16.69
C TYR A 242 -1.44 -9.85 17.82
N ILE A 243 -0.69 -8.81 17.46
CA ILE A 243 -0.24 -7.80 18.42
C ILE A 243 -1.18 -6.60 18.32
N ARG A 244 -1.88 -6.29 19.41
CA ARG A 244 -2.82 -5.17 19.52
C ARG A 244 -2.22 -4.04 20.34
N ALA A 245 -2.34 -2.83 19.85
CA ALA A 245 -1.90 -1.64 20.55
C ALA A 245 -2.98 -1.10 21.49
N ASN A 246 -2.60 -0.77 22.71
CA ASN A 246 -3.44 -0.08 23.68
C ASN A 246 -3.25 1.43 23.65
N HIS A 247 -4.25 2.17 24.12
CA HIS A 247 -4.16 3.61 24.32
C HIS A 247 -3.13 4.00 25.40
N LEU A 248 -2.52 5.17 25.25
CA LEU A 248 -1.55 5.74 26.18
C LEU A 248 -2.14 6.87 27.05
N TYR A 249 -3.42 6.80 27.41
CA TYR A 249 -4.08 7.88 28.15
C TYR A 249 -3.46 8.26 29.49
N ASP A 250 -2.79 7.32 30.16
CA ASP A 250 -2.23 7.49 31.51
C ASP A 250 -0.70 7.71 31.51
N ILE A 251 -0.07 7.74 30.35
CA ILE A 251 1.37 7.97 30.24
C ILE A 251 1.59 9.46 30.01
N ASP A 252 2.22 10.13 30.96
CA ASP A 252 2.71 11.50 30.78
C ASP A 252 3.91 11.49 29.82
N CYS A 253 3.59 11.42 28.54
CA CYS A 253 4.57 11.32 27.46
C CYS A 253 5.42 12.58 27.33
N ALA A 254 5.01 13.71 27.92
CA ALA A 254 5.62 15.00 27.69
C ALA A 254 7.08 15.10 28.17
N GLU A 255 7.47 14.36 29.21
CA GLU A 255 8.85 14.35 29.70
C GLU A 255 9.76 13.35 28.95
N ASP A 256 9.19 12.28 28.41
CA ASP A 256 9.94 11.22 27.71
C ASP A 256 9.89 11.32 26.19
N GLU A 257 9.00 12.10 25.62
CA GLU A 257 8.83 12.27 24.17
C GLU A 257 10.11 12.59 23.43
N ASN A 258 10.99 13.36 24.03
CA ASN A 258 12.26 13.76 23.42
C ASN A 258 13.41 12.76 23.64
N LYS A 259 13.24 11.76 24.49
CA LYS A 259 14.36 10.91 24.91
C LYS A 259 14.73 9.85 23.90
N TYR A 260 13.76 9.37 23.11
CA TYR A 260 13.93 8.26 22.15
C TYR A 260 13.73 8.68 20.68
N LEU A 261 13.21 9.89 20.49
CA LEU A 261 13.06 10.51 19.18
C LEU A 261 13.88 11.79 19.10
N GLU A 262 14.89 11.93 19.99
CA GLU A 262 15.80 13.05 19.84
C GLU A 262 16.41 12.97 18.45
N PRO A 263 16.16 14.00 17.66
CA PRO A 263 16.75 14.08 16.34
C PRO A 263 18.25 14.04 16.51
N SER A 264 18.90 13.34 15.63
CA SER A 264 20.35 13.26 15.56
C SER A 264 21.02 14.63 15.30
N SER A 265 20.25 15.71 15.17
CA SER A 265 20.68 17.10 15.00
C SER A 265 19.67 18.10 15.56
N PRO A 266 20.14 19.22 16.15
CA PRO A 266 19.27 20.34 16.50
C PRO A 266 18.61 20.91 15.22
N GLY A 267 17.35 20.81 15.07
CA GLY A 267 16.60 21.20 13.85
C GLY A 267 15.66 20.12 13.34
N ASP A 268 15.93 18.88 13.69
CA ASP A 268 15.08 17.76 13.34
C ASP A 268 13.73 17.73 14.11
N ASN A 269 13.61 18.56 15.15
CA ASN A 269 12.39 18.73 15.95
C ASN A 269 11.19 19.24 15.14
N ALA A 270 11.44 19.79 13.98
CA ALA A 270 10.36 20.39 13.17
C ALA A 270 9.43 19.35 12.55
N ILE A 271 9.73 18.05 12.63
CA ILE A 271 9.17 17.11 11.68
C ILE A 271 8.15 16.17 12.29
N GLY A 272 7.73 16.46 13.50
CA GLY A 272 6.65 15.70 14.10
C GLY A 272 6.96 14.21 14.32
N LEU A 273 8.24 13.80 14.36
CA LEU A 273 8.65 12.50 14.89
C LEU A 273 8.57 12.45 16.44
N THR A 274 7.93 13.41 17.04
CA THR A 274 7.81 13.61 18.50
C THR A 274 6.75 12.75 19.16
N ARG A 275 6.06 11.87 18.40
CA ARG A 275 5.04 11.00 18.97
C ARG A 275 5.62 9.61 19.19
N TYR A 276 5.30 9.00 20.34
CA TYR A 276 5.70 7.63 20.63
C TYR A 276 5.25 6.69 19.53
N PRO A 277 6.17 5.98 18.84
CA PRO A 277 5.77 4.87 17.98
C PRO A 277 5.19 3.74 18.82
N PHE A 278 4.33 2.93 18.22
CA PHE A 278 3.87 1.72 18.87
C PHE A 278 5.02 0.70 19.01
N LEU A 279 5.74 0.44 17.94
CA LEU A 279 6.94 -0.39 17.94
C LEU A 279 8.13 0.46 17.49
N ASN A 280 9.00 0.78 18.43
CA ASN A 280 10.15 1.66 18.22
C ASN A 280 11.47 0.92 18.30
N PHE A 281 12.30 1.06 17.27
CA PHE A 281 13.69 0.63 17.25
C PHE A 281 14.58 1.87 17.13
N TYR A 282 15.39 2.13 18.15
CA TYR A 282 16.27 3.29 18.15
C TYR A 282 17.74 2.90 18.35
N ASN A 283 18.60 3.36 17.45
CA ASN A 283 20.04 3.08 17.50
C ASN A 283 20.35 1.57 17.61
N CYS A 284 19.63 0.77 16.83
CA CYS A 284 19.76 -0.68 16.80
C CYS A 284 20.59 -1.12 15.58
N ASN A 285 21.19 -2.31 15.67
CA ASN A 285 21.99 -2.86 14.58
C ASN A 285 21.69 -4.35 14.39
N ASN A 286 21.57 -4.77 13.12
CA ASN A 286 21.28 -6.14 12.76
C ASN A 286 19.96 -6.65 13.40
N ILE A 287 18.86 -6.03 12.96
CA ILE A 287 17.50 -6.30 13.48
C ILE A 287 16.69 -7.01 12.40
N THR A 288 15.97 -8.04 12.80
CA THR A 288 14.98 -8.71 11.95
C THR A 288 13.62 -8.70 12.64
N LEU A 289 12.60 -8.21 11.95
CA LEU A 289 11.19 -8.34 12.30
C LEU A 289 10.52 -9.15 11.19
N THR A 290 10.06 -10.35 11.49
CA THR A 290 9.60 -11.27 10.46
C THR A 290 8.50 -12.22 10.96
N GLY A 291 8.01 -13.05 10.09
CA GLY A 291 6.97 -14.05 10.38
C GLY A 291 5.65 -13.71 9.70
N ARG A 292 4.54 -14.30 10.18
CA ARG A 292 3.21 -14.18 9.53
C ARG A 292 2.14 -13.59 10.46
N GLY A 293 2.60 -12.82 11.44
CA GLY A 293 1.73 -12.15 12.39
C GLY A 293 1.24 -10.78 11.91
N ALA A 294 0.35 -10.20 12.69
CA ALA A 294 -0.20 -8.88 12.48
C ALA A 294 0.07 -7.93 13.66
N ILE A 295 0.29 -6.67 13.33
CA ILE A 295 0.42 -5.56 14.27
C ILE A 295 -0.79 -4.64 14.02
N ASP A 296 -1.75 -4.67 14.94
CA ASP A 296 -3.01 -3.93 14.82
C ASP A 296 -3.07 -2.74 15.77
N MET A 297 -3.34 -1.59 15.19
CA MET A 297 -3.47 -0.32 15.91
C MET A 297 -4.85 0.31 15.73
N THR A 298 -5.84 -0.49 15.32
CA THR A 298 -7.18 0.02 15.00
C THR A 298 -7.86 0.68 16.21
N ALA A 299 -7.60 0.19 17.42
CA ALA A 299 -8.18 0.74 18.65
C ALA A 299 -7.70 2.15 18.98
N LEU A 300 -6.55 2.59 18.45
CA LEU A 300 -5.96 3.89 18.78
C LEU A 300 -6.68 5.05 18.10
N ASP A 301 -6.65 6.23 18.72
CA ASP A 301 -7.19 7.45 18.13
C ASP A 301 -6.33 7.98 16.98
N ARG A 302 -6.95 8.69 16.03
CA ARG A 302 -6.23 9.33 14.93
C ARG A 302 -5.11 10.23 15.47
N ARG A 303 -3.90 10.05 14.93
CA ARG A 303 -2.69 10.79 15.32
C ARG A 303 -2.23 10.56 16.75
N GLU A 304 -2.72 9.54 17.43
CA GLU A 304 -2.27 9.23 18.79
C GLU A 304 -0.78 8.86 18.78
N ARG A 305 -0.35 8.03 17.82
CA ARG A 305 1.06 7.65 17.65
C ARG A 305 1.34 7.10 16.24
N ARG A 306 2.60 6.85 15.96
CA ARG A 306 3.06 6.18 14.74
C ARG A 306 3.14 4.67 14.92
N GLY A 307 3.20 3.96 13.80
CA GLY A 307 3.24 2.51 13.79
C GLY A 307 4.61 1.93 14.14
N VAL A 308 5.26 1.29 13.18
CA VAL A 308 6.57 0.65 13.30
C VAL A 308 7.65 1.63 12.84
N VAL A 309 8.56 1.98 13.72
CA VAL A 309 9.58 3.02 13.45
C VAL A 309 10.97 2.51 13.74
N PHE A 310 11.85 2.64 12.77
CA PHE A 310 13.29 2.45 12.89
C PHE A 310 13.98 3.81 12.78
N THR A 311 14.73 4.18 13.81
CA THR A 311 15.50 5.43 13.84
C THR A 311 16.97 5.15 14.14
N ASP A 312 17.87 5.71 13.35
CA ASP A 312 19.32 5.54 13.50
C ASP A 312 19.76 4.05 13.53
N CYS A 313 19.05 3.18 12.81
CA CYS A 313 19.33 1.76 12.77
C CYS A 313 20.17 1.38 11.54
N ASN A 314 20.92 0.28 11.68
CA ASN A 314 21.72 -0.25 10.60
C ASN A 314 21.48 -1.75 10.42
N ASN A 315 21.46 -2.23 9.18
CA ASN A 315 21.14 -3.61 8.81
C ASN A 315 19.80 -4.07 9.41
N VAL A 316 18.72 -3.59 8.83
CA VAL A 316 17.34 -3.87 9.24
C VAL A 316 16.67 -4.73 8.18
N ASN A 317 16.07 -5.84 8.60
CA ASN A 317 15.25 -6.70 7.75
C ASN A 317 13.83 -6.78 8.31
N VAL A 318 12.84 -6.47 7.49
CA VAL A 318 11.43 -6.59 7.86
C VAL A 318 10.72 -7.39 6.78
N SER A 319 10.09 -8.52 7.14
CA SER A 319 9.40 -9.36 6.15
C SER A 319 8.15 -10.03 6.66
N ASP A 320 7.24 -10.28 5.74
CA ASP A 320 6.05 -11.14 5.91
C ASP A 320 5.06 -10.71 7.00
N VAL A 321 5.16 -9.50 7.54
CA VAL A 321 4.27 -9.00 8.60
C VAL A 321 3.18 -8.10 8.04
N LYS A 322 2.04 -8.04 8.74
CA LYS A 322 0.96 -7.11 8.46
C LYS A 322 0.92 -5.98 9.46
N ILE A 323 0.68 -4.76 8.96
CA ILE A 323 0.44 -3.57 9.79
C ILE A 323 -0.97 -3.08 9.48
N ILE A 324 -1.81 -2.99 10.50
CA ILE A 324 -3.22 -2.69 10.37
C ILE A 324 -3.55 -1.39 11.09
N ASN A 325 -4.15 -0.45 10.37
CA ASN A 325 -4.77 0.77 10.88
C ASN A 325 -3.90 1.62 11.82
N ALA A 326 -2.66 1.87 11.44
CA ALA A 326 -1.85 2.82 12.18
C ALA A 326 -2.55 4.18 12.28
N PRO A 327 -2.53 4.83 13.46
CA PRO A 327 -3.24 6.10 13.67
C PRO A 327 -2.58 7.29 12.98
N GLU A 328 -1.34 7.13 12.55
CA GLU A 328 -0.53 8.06 11.75
C GLU A 328 0.37 7.21 10.83
N TRP A 329 1.54 7.61 10.43
CA TRP A 329 2.45 6.87 9.55
C TRP A 329 2.69 5.43 10.02
N SER A 330 2.47 4.46 9.13
CA SER A 330 2.44 3.04 9.48
C SER A 330 3.84 2.44 9.65
N PHE A 331 4.72 2.68 8.69
CA PHE A 331 6.10 2.20 8.70
C PHE A 331 7.07 3.34 8.38
N ILE A 332 8.08 3.51 9.23
CA ILE A 332 9.06 4.58 9.06
C ILE A 332 10.48 4.02 9.18
N SER A 333 11.32 4.32 8.17
CA SER A 333 12.77 4.21 8.27
C SER A 333 13.37 5.61 8.27
N TYR A 334 13.92 6.03 9.41
CA TYR A 334 14.49 7.37 9.56
C TYR A 334 15.97 7.33 9.96
N CYS A 335 16.82 7.95 9.15
CA CYS A 335 18.28 7.94 9.32
C CYS A 335 18.88 6.53 9.42
N CYS A 336 18.29 5.55 8.73
CA CYS A 336 18.76 4.17 8.72
C CYS A 336 19.66 3.87 7.52
N THR A 337 20.43 2.80 7.64
CA THR A 337 21.29 2.31 6.57
C THR A 337 21.13 0.81 6.39
N ASP A 338 21.15 0.33 5.13
CA ASP A 338 21.02 -1.07 4.77
C ASP A 338 19.72 -1.69 5.31
N VAL A 339 18.58 -1.23 4.75
CA VAL A 339 17.23 -1.66 5.15
C VAL A 339 16.61 -2.48 4.03
N SER A 340 16.13 -3.68 4.36
CA SER A 340 15.37 -4.55 3.47
C SER A 340 13.96 -4.75 4.02
N ILE A 341 12.95 -4.48 3.18
CA ILE A 341 11.54 -4.66 3.50
C ILE A 341 10.95 -5.54 2.41
N GLU A 342 10.39 -6.69 2.78
CA GLU A 342 9.90 -7.67 1.82
C GLU A 342 8.57 -8.27 2.26
N GLN A 343 7.59 -8.34 1.35
CA GLN A 343 6.29 -8.96 1.60
C GLN A 343 5.56 -8.41 2.85
N VAL A 344 5.72 -7.12 3.11
CA VAL A 344 4.99 -6.43 4.19
C VAL A 344 3.71 -5.84 3.62
N ASP A 345 2.59 -6.12 4.28
CA ASP A 345 1.28 -5.63 3.86
C ASP A 345 0.78 -4.56 4.86
N ILE A 346 0.36 -3.40 4.34
CA ILE A 346 -0.19 -2.32 5.16
C ILE A 346 -1.63 -2.03 4.75
N ILE A 347 -2.56 -2.10 5.70
CA ILE A 347 -3.96 -1.75 5.50
C ILE A 347 -4.34 -0.68 6.51
N GLY A 348 -4.75 0.51 6.05
CA GLY A 348 -5.03 1.62 6.94
C GLY A 348 -6.16 2.54 6.45
N ASN A 349 -6.87 3.15 7.40
CA ASN A 349 -8.10 3.90 7.13
C ASN A 349 -8.06 5.38 7.55
N ARG A 350 -6.98 5.88 8.16
CA ARG A 350 -6.99 7.20 8.77
C ARG A 350 -6.25 8.23 7.93
N GLY A 351 -6.69 9.47 7.95
CA GLY A 351 -5.92 10.58 7.40
C GLY A 351 -4.56 10.69 8.12
N ASN A 352 -3.48 10.87 7.36
CA ASN A 352 -2.08 10.73 7.77
C ASN A 352 -1.65 9.28 8.10
N CYS A 353 -2.42 8.28 7.72
CA CYS A 353 -1.97 6.89 7.73
C CYS A 353 -1.16 6.66 6.45
N ASP A 354 0.09 7.11 6.43
CA ASP A 354 1.03 6.86 5.34
C ASP A 354 1.49 5.40 5.39
N GLY A 355 1.82 4.81 4.26
CA GLY A 355 2.26 3.43 4.18
C GLY A 355 3.73 3.27 4.58
N PHE A 356 4.62 3.31 3.59
CA PHE A 356 6.06 3.15 3.76
C PHE A 356 6.76 4.49 3.61
N ALA A 357 7.16 5.11 4.71
CA ALA A 357 7.89 6.37 4.73
C ALA A 357 9.40 6.13 4.89
N ILE A 358 10.15 6.27 3.81
CA ILE A 358 11.61 6.14 3.81
C ILE A 358 12.22 7.53 3.87
N CYS A 359 12.74 7.88 5.05
CA CYS A 359 13.19 9.22 5.37
C CYS A 359 14.68 9.26 5.71
N ASN A 360 15.44 10.13 5.05
CA ASN A 360 16.87 10.35 5.35
C ASN A 360 17.69 9.05 5.48
N SER A 361 17.35 8.01 4.70
CA SER A 361 17.94 6.67 4.82
C SER A 361 18.73 6.30 3.58
N HIS A 362 19.70 5.41 3.73
CA HIS A 362 20.56 4.94 2.64
C HIS A 362 20.43 3.44 2.41
N ASN A 363 20.54 3.01 1.15
CA ASN A 363 20.55 1.60 0.76
C ASN A 363 19.28 0.89 1.25
N VAL A 364 18.12 1.35 0.80
CA VAL A 364 16.83 0.78 1.20
C VAL A 364 16.21 0.03 0.03
N THR A 365 15.74 -1.18 0.27
CA THR A 365 14.93 -1.96 -0.67
C THR A 365 13.57 -2.26 -0.07
N VAL A 366 12.52 -2.01 -0.84
CA VAL A 366 11.13 -2.37 -0.52
C VAL A 366 10.63 -3.23 -1.68
N ASN A 367 10.36 -4.50 -1.43
CA ASN A 367 10.02 -5.46 -2.47
C ASN A 367 8.77 -6.27 -2.16
N ASP A 368 7.93 -6.51 -3.18
CA ASP A 368 6.72 -7.34 -3.09
C ASP A 368 5.79 -6.96 -1.93
N CYS A 369 5.65 -5.65 -1.69
CA CYS A 369 4.81 -5.09 -0.63
C CYS A 369 3.48 -4.60 -1.17
N PHE A 370 2.43 -4.72 -0.36
CA PHE A 370 1.11 -4.18 -0.63
C PHE A 370 0.77 -3.08 0.39
N ALA A 371 0.21 -1.97 -0.09
CA ALA A 371 -0.35 -0.98 0.82
C ALA A 371 -1.68 -0.43 0.30
N ARG A 372 -2.71 -0.48 1.15
CA ARG A 372 -3.97 0.24 0.99
C ARG A 372 -4.14 1.19 2.17
N VAL A 373 -3.80 2.45 1.95
CA VAL A 373 -3.77 3.48 2.99
C VAL A 373 -4.45 4.77 2.53
N ALA A 374 -4.81 5.61 3.48
CA ALA A 374 -5.52 6.84 3.20
C ALA A 374 -4.61 7.96 2.69
N ASP A 375 -3.36 8.02 3.13
CA ASP A 375 -2.39 9.06 2.77
C ASP A 375 -1.29 8.51 1.85
N ASP A 376 -0.08 9.06 1.87
CA ASP A 376 1.02 8.69 0.98
C ASP A 376 1.40 7.21 1.15
N THR A 377 1.49 6.46 0.05
CA THR A 377 1.55 5.00 0.13
C THR A 377 2.99 4.45 0.17
N PHE A 378 3.81 4.79 -0.81
CA PHE A 378 5.24 4.44 -0.90
C PHE A 378 6.03 5.70 -1.16
N GLU A 379 6.68 6.22 -0.14
CA GLU A 379 7.23 7.55 -0.18
C GLU A 379 8.70 7.66 0.23
N VAL A 380 9.37 8.64 -0.35
CA VAL A 380 10.70 9.06 0.06
C VAL A 380 10.66 10.53 0.43
N LYS A 381 11.16 10.83 1.62
CA LYS A 381 11.29 12.18 2.17
C LYS A 381 12.72 12.45 2.61
N ALA A 382 13.07 13.72 2.75
CA ALA A 382 14.30 14.15 3.40
C ALA A 382 13.95 15.24 4.41
N LEU A 383 13.62 14.80 5.62
CA LEU A 383 12.95 15.60 6.64
C LEU A 383 13.86 16.64 7.34
N GLY A 384 15.07 16.73 7.10
CA GLY A 384 16.01 17.57 7.84
C GLY A 384 17.21 16.73 8.26
N GLY A 385 17.19 16.02 9.27
CA GLY A 385 18.14 15.04 9.74
C GLY A 385 19.63 15.18 9.36
N ARG A 386 20.43 14.27 9.80
CA ARG A 386 21.88 14.26 9.50
C ARG A 386 22.23 13.64 8.14
N MET A 387 21.31 12.86 7.55
CA MET A 387 21.55 12.10 6.33
C MET A 387 20.71 12.63 5.17
N ASP A 388 21.20 12.42 3.97
CA ASP A 388 20.39 12.51 2.74
C ASP A 388 19.47 11.27 2.62
N SER A 389 18.56 11.26 1.64
CA SER A 389 17.86 10.04 1.21
C SER A 389 18.53 9.55 -0.07
N LYS A 390 19.08 8.32 -0.06
CA LYS A 390 19.90 7.86 -1.18
C LYS A 390 19.89 6.36 -1.40
N ASN A 391 19.91 5.95 -2.70
CA ASN A 391 19.96 4.55 -3.11
C ASN A 391 18.80 3.76 -2.53
N ILE A 392 17.58 4.12 -2.96
CA ILE A 392 16.32 3.55 -2.48
C ILE A 392 15.59 2.92 -3.66
N THR A 393 15.16 1.67 -3.51
CA THR A 393 14.44 0.95 -4.55
C THR A 393 13.15 0.36 -4.01
N PHE A 394 12.04 0.69 -4.68
CA PHE A 394 10.76 0.00 -4.55
C PHE A 394 10.55 -0.87 -5.78
N SER A 395 10.26 -2.15 -5.59
CA SER A 395 10.04 -3.09 -6.68
C SER A 395 8.89 -4.05 -6.38
N ASN A 396 8.14 -4.42 -7.41
CA ASN A 396 7.01 -5.33 -7.31
C ASN A 396 5.94 -4.90 -6.29
N CYS A 397 5.88 -3.60 -5.96
CA CYS A 397 4.98 -3.07 -4.96
C CYS A 397 3.62 -2.70 -5.56
N ILE A 398 2.57 -2.88 -4.77
CA ILE A 398 1.20 -2.61 -5.18
C ILE A 398 0.59 -1.55 -4.25
N ALA A 399 0.22 -0.40 -4.82
CA ALA A 399 -0.41 0.69 -4.11
C ALA A 399 -1.92 0.73 -4.40
N TRP A 400 -2.71 0.84 -3.34
CA TRP A 400 -4.08 1.25 -3.42
C TRP A 400 -4.24 2.51 -2.55
N GLY A 401 -4.01 3.67 -3.15
CA GLY A 401 -4.01 4.94 -2.46
C GLY A 401 -5.43 5.45 -2.20
N GLY A 402 -5.66 5.99 -1.02
CA GLY A 402 -6.90 6.66 -0.67
C GLY A 402 -7.02 7.99 -1.41
N TYR A 403 -6.49 9.07 -0.84
CA TYR A 403 -6.66 10.40 -1.42
C TYR A 403 -5.36 11.20 -1.61
N ALA A 404 -4.21 10.62 -1.35
CA ALA A 404 -2.92 11.31 -1.49
C ALA A 404 -2.05 10.74 -2.62
N ARG A 405 -0.82 10.27 -2.35
CA ARG A 405 0.17 9.89 -3.35
C ARG A 405 0.46 8.39 -3.28
N CYS A 406 0.67 7.75 -4.43
CA CYS A 406 0.94 6.30 -4.41
C CYS A 406 2.43 5.99 -4.37
N PHE A 407 3.22 6.55 -5.27
CA PHE A 407 4.68 6.33 -5.34
C PHE A 407 5.39 7.65 -5.57
N GLY A 408 6.42 7.97 -4.79
CA GLY A 408 7.26 9.08 -5.15
C GLY A 408 8.01 9.82 -4.04
N ILE A 409 8.45 11.02 -4.41
CA ILE A 409 8.99 12.02 -3.50
C ILE A 409 7.82 12.91 -3.08
N THR A 410 7.54 13.01 -1.78
CA THR A 410 6.24 13.46 -1.28
C THR A 410 6.31 14.66 -0.35
N GLY A 411 7.00 15.69 -0.74
CA GLY A 411 6.90 17.02 -0.11
C GLY A 411 8.15 17.52 0.56
N GLU A 412 8.60 16.90 1.64
CA GLU A 412 9.73 17.40 2.42
C GLU A 412 11.07 17.04 1.75
N VAL A 413 11.79 18.07 1.28
CA VAL A 413 13.10 17.93 0.62
C VAL A 413 14.11 18.88 1.28
N ASN A 414 14.32 18.70 2.60
CA ASN A 414 15.24 19.54 3.38
C ASN A 414 16.71 19.08 3.27
N LYS A 415 16.95 17.93 2.65
CA LYS A 415 18.26 17.40 2.27
C LYS A 415 18.19 16.86 0.85
N LYS A 416 19.31 16.40 0.32
CA LYS A 416 19.34 15.78 -1.01
C LYS A 416 18.56 14.45 -1.01
N ILE A 417 17.76 14.24 -2.05
CA ILE A 417 17.18 12.94 -2.39
C ILE A 417 17.79 12.49 -3.71
N SER A 418 18.44 11.33 -3.74
CA SER A 418 19.06 10.84 -4.97
C SER A 418 19.02 9.34 -5.15
N ASP A 419 19.12 8.91 -6.42
CA ASP A 419 19.21 7.51 -6.80
C ASP A 419 18.01 6.70 -6.25
N VAL A 420 16.76 7.16 -6.56
CA VAL A 420 15.52 6.50 -6.14
C VAL A 420 14.87 5.83 -7.34
N THR A 421 14.52 4.56 -7.19
CA THR A 421 13.88 3.77 -8.26
C THR A 421 12.57 3.18 -7.77
N PHE A 422 11.51 3.38 -8.55
CA PHE A 422 10.23 2.67 -8.46
C PHE A 422 10.09 1.84 -9.72
N ARG A 423 10.05 0.51 -9.61
CA ARG A 423 10.01 -0.36 -10.79
C ARG A 423 9.09 -1.55 -10.61
N ASP A 424 8.50 -2.00 -11.72
CA ASP A 424 7.65 -3.20 -11.75
C ASP A 424 6.50 -3.11 -10.73
N CYS A 425 5.95 -1.91 -10.55
CA CYS A 425 4.94 -1.57 -9.55
C CYS A 425 3.56 -1.34 -10.19
N ALA A 426 2.52 -1.36 -9.36
CA ALA A 426 1.17 -1.11 -9.81
C ALA A 426 0.39 -0.19 -8.86
N VAL A 427 -0.45 0.68 -9.44
CA VAL A 427 -1.47 1.45 -8.74
C VAL A 427 -2.83 0.86 -9.10
N ILE A 428 -3.50 0.25 -8.13
CA ILE A 428 -4.84 -0.32 -8.31
C ILE A 428 -5.85 0.80 -8.47
N TYR A 429 -5.91 1.69 -7.51
CA TYR A 429 -6.85 2.81 -7.49
C TYR A 429 -6.29 3.95 -6.65
N ARG A 430 -6.56 5.18 -7.08
CA ARG A 430 -6.36 6.40 -6.29
C ARG A 430 -7.58 7.30 -6.43
N ASP A 431 -8.22 7.66 -5.31
CA ASP A 431 -9.49 8.37 -5.28
C ASP A 431 -9.35 9.90 -5.11
N GLY A 432 -8.26 10.37 -4.56
CA GLY A 432 -8.11 11.75 -4.15
C GLY A 432 -7.99 12.75 -5.29
N ILE A 433 -8.74 13.85 -5.18
CA ILE A 433 -8.69 15.02 -6.07
C ILE A 433 -8.61 16.36 -5.31
N TRP A 434 -8.34 16.34 -3.99
CA TRP A 434 -8.42 17.53 -3.13
C TRP A 434 -7.40 18.62 -3.52
N ASP A 435 -6.21 18.25 -4.00
CA ASP A 435 -5.21 19.19 -4.53
C ASP A 435 -4.42 18.55 -5.68
N ASN A 436 -4.85 18.78 -6.90
CA ASN A 436 -4.20 18.25 -8.10
C ASN A 436 -2.80 18.82 -8.39
N ASP A 437 -2.30 19.73 -7.57
CA ASP A 437 -0.95 20.29 -7.66
C ASP A 437 -0.01 19.74 -6.58
N ARG A 438 -0.52 18.87 -5.69
CA ARG A 438 0.24 18.17 -4.65
C ARG A 438 0.17 16.66 -4.75
N ILE A 439 -0.93 16.12 -5.25
CA ILE A 439 -1.22 14.69 -5.22
C ILE A 439 -1.23 14.07 -6.62
N GLY A 440 -0.93 12.78 -6.67
CA GLY A 440 -0.89 11.99 -7.90
C GLY A 440 -0.47 10.55 -7.65
N SER A 441 -0.62 9.68 -8.66
CA SER A 441 -0.15 8.30 -8.55
C SER A 441 1.37 8.20 -8.52
N LEU A 442 2.07 8.86 -9.46
CA LEU A 442 3.52 8.94 -9.50
C LEU A 442 3.94 10.40 -9.31
N VAL A 443 4.67 10.68 -8.26
CA VAL A 443 4.97 12.07 -7.90
C VAL A 443 6.44 12.34 -7.63
N VAL A 444 6.88 13.53 -8.02
CA VAL A 444 8.11 14.18 -7.53
C VAL A 444 7.71 15.60 -7.14
N VAL A 445 7.27 15.76 -5.90
CA VAL A 445 6.76 17.03 -5.38
C VAL A 445 7.65 17.53 -4.26
N ALA A 446 8.12 18.77 -4.35
CA ALA A 446 8.88 19.45 -3.32
C ALA A 446 8.04 20.59 -2.73
N GLU A 447 7.68 20.47 -1.46
CA GLU A 447 6.90 21.45 -0.70
C GLU A 447 7.78 22.22 0.29
N GLN A 448 8.87 21.60 0.74
CA GLN A 448 9.97 22.21 1.48
C GLN A 448 11.24 22.01 0.65
N CYS A 449 11.95 23.06 0.34
CA CYS A 449 12.95 23.07 -0.73
C CYS A 449 14.32 23.55 -0.25
N GLU A 450 14.86 22.97 0.84
CA GLU A 450 16.22 23.28 1.34
C GLU A 450 17.30 22.38 0.70
N GLY A 451 16.91 21.25 0.12
CA GLY A 451 17.79 20.27 -0.51
C GLY A 451 17.78 20.28 -2.04
N SER A 452 17.79 19.12 -2.64
CA SER A 452 17.66 18.91 -4.09
C SER A 452 17.20 17.50 -4.41
N ILE A 453 16.70 17.26 -5.64
CA ILE A 453 16.28 15.95 -6.12
C ILE A 453 17.08 15.61 -7.38
N ASP A 454 17.68 14.39 -7.42
CA ASP A 454 18.53 13.97 -8.52
C ASP A 454 18.47 12.45 -8.76
N GLY A 455 18.17 12.02 -9.98
CA GLY A 455 18.18 10.61 -10.36
C GLY A 455 16.98 9.81 -9.81
N ILE A 456 15.77 10.15 -10.24
CA ILE A 456 14.55 9.45 -9.88
C ILE A 456 14.04 8.67 -11.10
N LEU A 457 13.87 7.37 -10.95
CA LEU A 457 13.38 6.48 -12.01
C LEU A 457 12.05 5.85 -11.63
N PHE A 458 11.04 6.05 -12.50
CA PHE A 458 9.82 5.27 -12.52
C PHE A 458 9.82 4.38 -13.75
N GLU A 459 9.81 3.05 -13.58
CA GLU A 459 9.95 2.11 -14.68
C GLU A 459 8.96 0.95 -14.58
N ASN A 460 8.32 0.59 -15.70
CA ASN A 460 7.38 -0.53 -15.79
C ASN A 460 6.23 -0.41 -14.77
N ILE A 461 5.53 0.71 -14.75
CA ILE A 461 4.44 0.94 -13.79
C ILE A 461 3.10 1.03 -14.51
N GLU A 462 2.13 0.27 -14.02
CA GLU A 462 0.75 0.35 -14.45
C GLU A 462 -0.12 1.09 -13.43
N ILE A 463 -0.91 2.05 -13.92
CA ILE A 463 -1.90 2.77 -13.12
C ILE A 463 -3.26 2.40 -13.68
N PHE A 464 -3.96 1.48 -12.98
CA PHE A 464 -5.24 0.99 -13.46
C PHE A 464 -6.30 2.08 -13.42
N ARG A 465 -6.45 2.75 -12.25
CA ARG A 465 -7.38 3.86 -12.12
C ARG A 465 -6.84 4.96 -11.21
N ASP A 466 -6.97 6.19 -11.69
CA ASP A 466 -6.64 7.40 -10.96
C ASP A 466 -7.71 8.47 -11.29
N GLU A 467 -8.46 8.90 -10.29
CA GLU A 467 -9.49 9.93 -10.45
C GLU A 467 -8.90 11.33 -10.64
N GLY A 468 -7.63 11.51 -10.28
CA GLY A 468 -6.91 12.76 -10.46
C GLY A 468 -5.76 12.65 -11.46
N ARG A 469 -4.60 13.10 -11.05
CA ARG A 469 -3.40 13.26 -11.88
C ARG A 469 -2.48 12.04 -11.80
N PRO A 470 -2.26 11.30 -12.89
CA PRO A 470 -1.45 10.07 -12.85
C PRO A 470 0.04 10.35 -12.64
N ILE A 471 0.56 11.46 -13.15
CA ILE A 471 1.98 11.86 -13.01
C ILE A 471 2.04 13.34 -12.64
N LEU A 472 2.81 13.65 -11.61
CA LEU A 472 3.04 15.03 -11.16
C LEU A 472 4.52 15.22 -10.79
N VAL A 473 5.17 16.17 -11.46
CA VAL A 473 6.48 16.67 -11.05
C VAL A 473 6.33 18.17 -10.78
N LYS A 474 6.58 18.60 -9.53
CA LYS A 474 6.36 20.00 -9.19
C LYS A 474 7.23 20.47 -8.03
N ILE A 475 7.81 21.69 -8.21
CA ILE A 475 8.29 22.50 -7.10
C ILE A 475 7.08 23.30 -6.62
N TYR A 476 6.53 22.93 -5.47
CA TYR A 476 5.31 23.54 -4.93
C TYR A 476 5.60 24.79 -4.11
N ASP A 477 6.75 24.82 -3.41
CA ASP A 477 7.21 25.96 -2.64
C ASP A 477 7.55 27.14 -3.56
N GLU A 478 6.70 28.17 -3.54
CA GLU A 478 6.86 29.36 -4.39
C GLU A 478 8.04 30.26 -3.96
N GLU A 479 8.51 30.11 -2.72
CA GLU A 479 9.66 30.84 -2.17
C GLU A 479 10.99 30.14 -2.43
N ALA A 480 10.97 28.92 -3.00
CA ALA A 480 12.17 28.16 -3.30
C ALA A 480 13.11 28.93 -4.24
N GLU A 481 14.38 29.00 -3.87
CA GLU A 481 15.45 29.59 -4.68
C GLU A 481 16.55 28.58 -4.96
N ASN A 482 16.98 28.49 -6.21
CA ASN A 482 18.05 27.59 -6.68
C ASN A 482 17.77 26.10 -6.41
N PHE A 483 16.49 25.72 -6.34
CA PHE A 483 16.08 24.34 -6.14
C PHE A 483 16.09 23.58 -7.47
N GLU A 484 16.60 22.35 -7.42
CA GLU A 484 16.80 21.54 -8.61
C GLU A 484 16.10 20.18 -8.49
N ILE A 485 15.29 19.86 -9.49
CA ILE A 485 14.79 18.52 -9.77
C ILE A 485 15.45 18.07 -11.07
N ARG A 486 16.36 17.09 -11.01
CA ARG A 486 17.15 16.63 -12.17
C ARG A 486 17.03 15.15 -12.40
N ASN A 487 17.24 14.73 -13.64
CA ASN A 487 17.33 13.32 -14.02
C ASN A 487 16.13 12.50 -13.53
N VAL A 488 14.91 13.03 -13.72
CA VAL A 488 13.68 12.29 -13.44
C VAL A 488 13.25 11.57 -14.71
N THR A 489 13.11 10.27 -14.67
CA THR A 489 12.73 9.46 -15.83
C THR A 489 11.45 8.69 -15.55
N PHE A 490 10.48 8.78 -16.47
CA PHE A 490 9.30 7.93 -16.53
C PHE A 490 9.41 7.02 -17.75
N ARG A 491 9.60 5.72 -17.54
CA ARG A 491 9.80 4.72 -18.59
C ARG A 491 8.79 3.61 -18.51
N ASN A 492 8.19 3.24 -19.64
CA ASN A 492 7.19 2.16 -19.69
C ASN A 492 6.03 2.37 -18.73
N ILE A 493 5.44 3.55 -18.72
CA ILE A 493 4.31 3.89 -17.84
C ILE A 493 2.99 3.76 -18.60
N SER A 494 2.02 3.03 -18.04
CA SER A 494 0.67 2.93 -18.57
C SER A 494 -0.36 3.47 -17.59
N TYR A 495 -1.33 4.27 -18.09
CA TYR A 495 -2.39 4.80 -17.24
C TYR A 495 -3.71 5.03 -17.99
N THR A 496 -4.82 5.05 -17.26
CA THR A 496 -6.18 5.25 -17.80
C THR A 496 -6.82 6.59 -17.42
N SER A 497 -6.21 7.39 -16.52
CA SER A 497 -6.75 8.68 -16.06
C SER A 497 -7.12 9.63 -17.18
N TYR A 498 -8.14 10.45 -16.92
CA TYR A 498 -8.57 11.54 -17.80
C TYR A 498 -7.86 12.86 -17.54
N MET A 499 -7.30 13.03 -16.35
CA MET A 499 -6.55 14.24 -16.01
C MET A 499 -5.16 14.22 -16.68
N ARG A 500 -4.75 15.37 -17.17
CA ARG A 500 -3.42 15.49 -17.79
C ARG A 500 -2.32 15.51 -16.74
N PRO A 501 -1.25 14.74 -16.94
CA PRO A 501 -0.03 14.87 -16.14
C PRO A 501 0.51 16.31 -16.15
N LYS A 502 1.28 16.67 -15.10
CA LYS A 502 1.85 18.02 -14.98
C LYS A 502 3.33 17.95 -14.60
N ILE A 503 4.13 18.79 -15.25
CA ILE A 503 5.54 19.04 -14.93
C ILE A 503 5.69 20.56 -14.79
N ALA A 504 6.02 21.04 -13.59
CA ALA A 504 6.10 22.48 -13.32
C ALA A 504 7.16 22.82 -12.27
N GLY A 505 7.95 23.84 -12.54
CA GLY A 505 8.72 24.57 -11.54
C GLY A 505 7.89 25.70 -10.91
N THR A 506 8.55 26.60 -10.18
CA THR A 506 7.95 27.83 -9.63
C THR A 506 7.73 28.92 -10.67
N GLY A 507 8.26 28.75 -11.87
CA GLY A 507 8.32 29.81 -12.91
C GLY A 507 9.54 30.72 -12.78
N SER A 508 10.41 30.52 -11.79
CA SER A 508 11.70 31.18 -11.67
C SER A 508 12.77 30.47 -12.53
N LYS A 509 13.71 31.24 -13.08
CA LYS A 509 14.85 30.70 -13.84
C LYS A 509 15.90 30.03 -12.94
N THR A 510 15.87 30.32 -11.65
CA THR A 510 16.82 29.77 -10.69
C THR A 510 16.46 28.35 -10.26
N ASN A 511 15.19 27.95 -10.48
CA ASN A 511 14.69 26.63 -10.17
C ASN A 511 14.55 25.81 -11.45
N THR A 512 15.14 24.63 -11.50
CA THR A 512 15.15 23.78 -12.69
C THR A 512 14.40 22.47 -12.49
N VAL A 513 13.71 22.02 -13.55
CA VAL A 513 13.02 20.73 -13.57
C VAL A 513 13.39 20.02 -14.88
N GLU A 514 14.05 18.86 -14.78
CA GLU A 514 14.45 18.04 -15.92
C GLU A 514 13.77 16.67 -15.85
N VAL A 515 13.01 16.33 -16.89
CA VAL A 515 12.22 15.09 -16.97
C VAL A 515 12.40 14.42 -18.32
N GLU A 516 12.62 13.12 -18.31
CA GLU A 516 12.61 12.25 -19.48
C GLU A 516 11.34 11.40 -19.52
N LEU A 517 10.67 11.34 -20.68
CA LEU A 517 9.45 10.56 -20.91
C LEU A 517 9.69 9.52 -22.00
N ASP A 518 9.80 8.26 -21.62
CA ASP A 518 10.04 7.16 -22.55
C ASP A 518 8.92 6.11 -22.47
N ASN A 519 8.33 5.78 -23.62
CA ASN A 519 7.30 4.75 -23.77
C ASN A 519 6.08 4.92 -22.82
N ILE A 520 5.39 6.06 -22.96
CA ILE A 520 4.16 6.36 -22.21
C ILE A 520 2.93 5.85 -22.96
N THR A 521 2.12 5.04 -22.31
CA THR A 521 0.86 4.50 -22.84
C THR A 521 -0.33 5.10 -22.09
N VAL A 522 -1.30 5.64 -22.82
CA VAL A 522 -2.50 6.24 -22.25
C VAL A 522 -3.72 5.52 -22.80
N ARG A 523 -4.50 4.89 -21.91
CA ARG A 523 -5.70 4.11 -22.30
C ARG A 523 -5.38 3.09 -23.42
N GLY A 524 -4.35 2.29 -23.22
CA GLY A 524 -3.92 1.27 -24.17
C GLY A 524 -3.25 1.79 -25.44
N ILE A 525 -3.06 3.12 -25.59
CA ILE A 525 -2.45 3.70 -26.80
C ILE A 525 -1.09 4.29 -26.46
N LYS A 526 -0.03 3.71 -27.02
CA LYS A 526 1.32 4.26 -26.92
C LYS A 526 1.40 5.65 -27.55
N ARG A 527 2.01 6.60 -26.86
CA ARG A 527 2.18 7.98 -27.32
C ARG A 527 3.53 8.16 -27.99
N LEU A 528 3.52 8.62 -29.24
CA LEU A 528 4.75 8.90 -30.01
C LEU A 528 5.45 10.17 -29.53
N ILE A 529 4.69 11.13 -29.04
CA ILE A 529 5.19 12.40 -28.48
C ILE A 529 4.47 12.61 -27.14
N PRO A 530 4.93 11.93 -26.07
CA PRO A 530 4.26 11.97 -24.77
C PRO A 530 4.14 13.39 -24.20
N GLN A 531 5.09 14.27 -24.48
CA GLN A 531 5.11 15.66 -24.01
C GLN A 531 3.81 16.42 -24.35
N LEU A 532 3.16 16.10 -25.47
CA LEU A 532 1.88 16.72 -25.86
C LEU A 532 0.72 16.37 -24.93
N MET A 533 0.88 15.33 -24.13
CA MET A 533 -0.12 14.90 -23.15
C MET A 533 0.06 15.59 -21.78
N PHE A 534 1.19 16.25 -21.56
CA PHE A 534 1.53 16.89 -20.29
C PHE A 534 1.23 18.39 -20.29
N ASN A 535 0.91 18.91 -19.12
CA ASN A 535 0.94 20.34 -18.84
C ASN A 535 2.35 20.70 -18.38
N ILE A 536 3.14 21.32 -19.26
CA ILE A 536 4.54 21.65 -18.99
C ILE A 536 4.65 23.14 -18.66
N GLY A 537 5.19 23.45 -17.49
CA GLY A 537 5.44 24.80 -17.01
C GLY A 537 6.68 25.46 -17.63
N LEU A 538 6.88 26.73 -17.31
CA LEU A 538 8.06 27.47 -17.74
C LEU A 538 9.34 26.91 -17.07
N TYR A 539 10.45 26.98 -17.80
CA TYR A 539 11.78 26.52 -17.33
C TYR A 539 11.86 25.05 -16.93
N CYS A 540 10.98 24.22 -17.52
CA CYS A 540 11.05 22.78 -17.42
C CYS A 540 11.66 22.21 -18.73
N ASP A 541 12.69 21.38 -18.61
CA ASP A 541 13.26 20.62 -19.74
C ASP A 541 12.64 19.23 -19.75
N VAL A 542 11.86 18.92 -20.81
CA VAL A 542 11.14 17.65 -20.93
C VAL A 542 11.52 16.98 -22.25
N LYS A 543 12.23 15.87 -22.18
CA LYS A 543 12.77 15.09 -23.30
C LYS A 543 11.92 13.88 -23.61
#